data_3c9ab4ace3473ea6e809e0f370a56160
#
_entry.id   3c9ab4ace3473ea6e809e0f370a56160
#
_cell.length_a   1.000
_cell.length_b   1.000
_cell.length_c   1.000
_cell.angle_alpha   90.00
_cell.angle_beta   90.00
_cell.angle_gamma   90.00
#
_symmetry.space_group_name_H-M   'P 1'
#
loop_
_entity.id
_entity.type
_entity.pdbx_description
1 polymer ?
#
loop_
_entity_poly.entity_id
_entity_poly.type
_entity_poly.pdbx_seq_one_letter_code
_entity_poly.pdbx_strand_id
1 'polypeptide(L)'
;DQYGDNFDGEYNGMYTDMYGGPIRHIEDVLQITTTEGTKNEVRHAMAEVIAVLGYAKITDAFGDIPYTEGGKGKTDDILLPKYDTQESIYIDMIKRLGTSIAILKSADPAMGYPNSDPIFNNDLDKWVRFTNSVRLRLAMRVRFADNALSQQTVTQCLSEPLIEDNGDDAYMIETEGNGNRWYNARTGFPSVKMSTFLLNQLEVTADPRLPMFFMMDQAGQ
;
A
#
# COMPACT_ATOMS: atom_id res chain seq x y z
N ASP A 1 -11.16 6.63 31.92
CA ASP A 1 -10.69 6.46 30.54
C ASP A 1 -9.39 5.65 30.53
N GLN A 2 -9.51 4.32 30.50
CA GLN A 2 -8.35 3.40 30.46
C GLN A 2 -7.73 3.28 29.05
N TYR A 3 -8.21 4.00 28.04
CA TYR A 3 -7.78 3.86 26.65
C TYR A 3 -7.08 5.11 26.08
N GLY A 4 -7.02 6.22 26.81
CA GLY A 4 -6.50 7.50 26.28
C GLY A 4 -4.99 7.54 26.04
N ASP A 5 -4.22 7.08 27.01
CA ASP A 5 -2.77 7.35 27.03
C ASP A 5 -1.89 6.42 26.18
N ASN A 6 -2.41 5.23 25.79
CA ASN A 6 -1.64 4.27 25.00
C ASN A 6 -1.83 4.43 23.47
N PHE A 7 -2.94 5.03 23.02
CA PHE A 7 -3.21 5.19 21.60
C PHE A 7 -2.37 6.29 20.93
N ASP A 8 -2.08 7.38 21.64
CA ASP A 8 -1.26 8.47 21.11
C ASP A 8 0.16 8.01 20.73
N GLY A 9 0.74 7.08 21.49
CA GLY A 9 2.04 6.50 21.20
C GLY A 9 2.04 5.64 19.94
N GLU A 10 1.00 4.85 19.71
CA GLU A 10 0.90 3.97 18.54
C GLU A 10 0.59 4.75 17.25
N TYR A 11 -0.29 5.75 17.30
CA TYR A 11 -0.57 6.63 16.16
C TYR A 11 0.65 7.49 15.78
N ASN A 12 1.32 8.09 16.74
CA ASN A 12 2.55 8.82 16.52
C ASN A 12 3.65 7.90 15.97
N GLY A 13 3.73 6.67 16.47
CA GLY A 13 4.60 5.62 15.96
C GLY A 13 4.36 5.35 14.47
N MET A 14 3.11 5.12 14.06
CA MET A 14 2.77 4.86 12.66
C MET A 14 3.19 6.04 11.74
N TYR A 15 2.90 7.27 12.14
CA TYR A 15 3.27 8.46 11.36
C TYR A 15 4.79 8.58 11.22
N THR A 16 5.51 8.49 12.35
CA THR A 16 6.96 8.62 12.41
C THR A 16 7.66 7.51 11.62
N ASP A 17 7.19 6.27 11.78
CA ASP A 17 7.76 5.11 11.08
C ASP A 17 7.56 5.20 9.56
N MET A 18 6.39 5.64 9.10
CA MET A 18 6.11 5.78 7.68
C MET A 18 6.98 6.87 7.04
N TYR A 19 7.08 8.06 7.64
CA TYR A 19 7.91 9.14 7.07
C TYR A 19 9.41 8.92 7.29
N GLY A 20 9.82 8.35 8.41
CA GLY A 20 11.21 8.04 8.71
C GLY A 20 11.78 6.87 7.90
N GLY A 21 10.92 6.01 7.36
CA GLY A 21 11.28 4.80 6.62
C GLY A 21 10.72 4.78 5.19
N PRO A 22 9.58 4.10 4.96
CA PRO A 22 9.06 3.82 3.62
C PRO A 22 8.91 5.05 2.71
N ILE A 23 8.30 6.14 3.22
CA ILE A 23 8.09 7.35 2.43
C ILE A 23 9.42 7.97 2.01
N ARG A 24 10.34 8.15 2.94
CA ARG A 24 11.66 8.70 2.61
C ARG A 24 12.39 7.87 1.56
N HIS A 25 12.36 6.54 1.70
CA HIS A 25 13.04 5.66 0.76
C HIS A 25 12.40 5.68 -0.64
N ILE A 26 11.08 5.73 -0.72
CA ILE A 26 10.42 5.78 -2.01
C ILE A 26 10.61 7.15 -2.70
N GLU A 27 10.66 8.24 -1.94
CA GLU A 27 11.00 9.57 -2.49
C GLU A 27 12.44 9.62 -3.02
N ASP A 28 13.40 8.98 -2.33
CA ASP A 28 14.78 8.81 -2.86
C ASP A 28 14.76 8.07 -4.21
N VAL A 29 13.94 7.00 -4.35
CA VAL A 29 13.81 6.25 -5.62
C VAL A 29 13.17 7.11 -6.71
N LEU A 30 12.11 7.85 -6.39
CA LEU A 30 11.44 8.76 -7.33
C LEU A 30 12.40 9.82 -7.84
N GLN A 31 13.22 10.40 -6.96
CA GLN A 31 14.25 11.36 -7.35
C GLN A 31 15.32 10.73 -8.24
N ILE A 32 15.88 9.58 -7.87
CA ILE A 32 16.90 8.89 -8.66
C ILE A 32 16.39 8.58 -10.06
N THR A 33 15.14 8.14 -10.19
CA THR A 33 14.55 7.76 -11.48
C THR A 33 14.21 8.95 -12.38
N THR A 34 14.25 10.17 -11.88
CA THR A 34 14.07 11.41 -12.65
C THR A 34 15.36 12.19 -12.89
N THR A 35 16.44 11.88 -12.16
CA THR A 35 17.73 12.56 -12.26
C THR A 35 18.43 12.25 -13.59
N GLU A 36 19.08 13.24 -14.19
CA GLU A 36 19.86 13.06 -15.40
C GLU A 36 20.95 11.99 -15.20
N GLY A 37 21.11 11.11 -16.18
CA GLY A 37 22.05 9.97 -16.14
C GLY A 37 21.47 8.70 -15.47
N THR A 38 20.42 8.82 -14.67
CA THR A 38 19.72 7.68 -14.06
C THR A 38 18.22 7.64 -14.41
N LYS A 39 17.76 8.58 -15.23
CA LYS A 39 16.36 8.70 -15.64
C LYS A 39 15.82 7.40 -16.22
N ASN A 40 14.71 6.93 -15.67
CA ASN A 40 14.04 5.71 -16.11
C ASN A 40 12.53 5.80 -15.81
N GLU A 41 11.74 6.03 -16.85
CA GLU A 41 10.29 6.26 -16.71
C GLU A 41 9.54 5.01 -16.25
N VAL A 42 10.01 3.81 -16.60
CA VAL A 42 9.37 2.54 -16.19
C VAL A 42 9.57 2.31 -14.69
N ARG A 43 10.82 2.43 -14.21
CA ARG A 43 11.12 2.33 -12.78
C ARG A 43 10.44 3.42 -11.97
N HIS A 44 10.36 4.62 -12.53
CA HIS A 44 9.63 5.73 -11.93
C HIS A 44 8.15 5.38 -11.77
N ALA A 45 7.50 4.90 -12.83
CA ALA A 45 6.09 4.50 -12.78
C ALA A 45 5.82 3.38 -11.75
N MET A 46 6.70 2.38 -11.64
CA MET A 46 6.59 1.34 -10.61
C MET A 46 6.74 1.93 -9.20
N ALA A 47 7.70 2.83 -9.00
CA ALA A 47 7.92 3.51 -7.72
C ALA A 47 6.73 4.40 -7.31
N GLU A 48 6.10 5.08 -8.29
CA GLU A 48 4.88 5.88 -8.09
C GLU A 48 3.73 5.06 -7.49
N VAL A 49 3.54 3.83 -7.96
CA VAL A 49 2.49 2.94 -7.42
C VAL A 49 2.73 2.64 -5.94
N ILE A 50 3.98 2.36 -5.57
CA ILE A 50 4.35 2.07 -4.17
C ILE A 50 4.23 3.34 -3.31
N ALA A 51 4.65 4.50 -3.82
CA ALA A 51 4.49 5.78 -3.13
C ALA A 51 3.02 6.08 -2.85
N VAL A 52 2.15 5.92 -3.84
CA VAL A 52 0.70 6.11 -3.68
C VAL A 52 0.12 5.19 -2.62
N LEU A 53 0.53 3.92 -2.56
CA LEU A 53 0.07 3.00 -1.50
C LEU A 53 0.49 3.48 -0.10
N GLY A 54 1.72 3.97 0.04
CA GLY A 54 2.22 4.53 1.29
C GLY A 54 1.44 5.77 1.72
N TYR A 55 1.31 6.75 0.84
CA TYR A 55 0.60 7.99 1.12
C TYR A 55 -0.89 7.78 1.35
N ALA A 56 -1.54 6.91 0.58
CA ALA A 56 -2.95 6.57 0.80
C ALA A 56 -3.17 6.02 2.22
N LYS A 57 -2.27 5.15 2.70
CA LYS A 57 -2.35 4.61 4.06
C LYS A 57 -2.24 5.69 5.13
N ILE A 58 -1.35 6.69 4.93
CA ILE A 58 -1.15 7.75 5.91
C ILE A 58 -2.32 8.74 5.89
N THR A 59 -2.73 9.22 4.70
CA THR A 59 -3.85 10.16 4.61
C THR A 59 -5.19 9.56 5.06
N ASP A 60 -5.38 8.23 4.87
CA ASP A 60 -6.55 7.52 5.41
C ASP A 60 -6.60 7.53 6.94
N ALA A 61 -5.45 7.53 7.60
CA ALA A 61 -5.36 7.53 9.05
C ALA A 61 -5.37 8.95 9.65
N PHE A 62 -4.78 9.92 8.97
CA PHE A 62 -4.49 11.25 9.54
C PHE A 62 -5.17 12.42 8.82
N GLY A 63 -5.84 12.19 7.68
CA GLY A 63 -6.43 13.27 6.87
C GLY A 63 -5.37 14.06 6.10
N ASP A 64 -5.27 15.34 6.37
CA ASP A 64 -4.26 16.21 5.76
C ASP A 64 -2.86 15.81 6.24
N ILE A 65 -1.91 15.68 5.32
CA ILE A 65 -0.53 15.23 5.60
C ILE A 65 0.49 15.96 4.73
N PRO A 66 1.78 15.97 5.09
CA PRO A 66 2.85 16.34 4.18
C PRO A 66 2.92 15.36 3.01
N TYR A 67 2.55 15.81 1.82
CA TYR A 67 2.52 14.98 0.62
C TYR A 67 3.45 15.50 -0.47
N THR A 68 3.25 16.72 -0.95
CA THR A 68 4.09 17.31 -2.00
C THR A 68 5.52 17.58 -1.54
N GLU A 69 5.69 17.88 -0.26
CA GLU A 69 6.98 18.10 0.41
C GLU A 69 7.39 16.95 1.35
N GLY A 70 6.54 15.92 1.45
CA GLY A 70 6.75 14.78 2.33
C GLY A 70 7.98 13.95 1.97
N GLY A 71 8.75 13.50 2.96
CA GLY A 71 9.92 12.65 2.76
C GLY A 71 11.16 13.33 2.13
N LYS A 72 11.09 14.63 1.79
CA LYS A 72 12.09 15.38 1.03
C LYS A 72 13.15 16.12 1.86
N GLY A 73 13.24 15.82 3.15
CA GLY A 73 14.21 16.46 4.03
C GLY A 73 15.66 16.27 3.60
N LYS A 74 16.00 15.14 2.99
CA LYS A 74 17.36 14.86 2.50
C LYS A 74 17.60 15.38 1.08
N THR A 75 16.59 15.31 0.22
CA THR A 75 16.72 15.63 -1.21
C THR A 75 16.62 17.12 -1.48
N ASP A 76 15.68 17.80 -0.81
CA ASP A 76 15.34 19.19 -1.07
C ASP A 76 15.58 20.10 0.16
N ASP A 77 16.19 19.55 1.24
CA ASP A 77 16.47 20.24 2.52
C ASP A 77 15.20 20.79 3.22
N ILE A 78 14.03 20.14 2.98
CA ILE A 78 12.75 20.54 3.54
C ILE A 78 12.59 19.89 4.92
N LEU A 79 12.89 20.65 5.97
CA LEU A 79 12.78 20.19 7.37
C LEU A 79 11.37 20.37 7.97
N LEU A 80 10.60 21.33 7.45
CA LEU A 80 9.24 21.66 7.91
C LEU A 80 8.29 21.62 6.70
N PRO A 81 7.88 20.42 6.26
CA PRO A 81 7.04 20.26 5.08
C PRO A 81 5.61 20.80 5.35
N LYS A 82 5.00 21.34 4.31
CA LYS A 82 3.59 21.77 4.35
C LYS A 82 2.66 20.56 4.33
N TYR A 83 1.51 20.76 4.96
CA TYR A 83 0.39 19.83 4.87
C TYR A 83 -0.43 20.12 3.63
N ASP A 84 -0.69 19.09 2.85
CA ASP A 84 -1.62 19.11 1.73
C ASP A 84 -2.98 18.57 2.20
N THR A 85 -4.07 19.06 1.63
CA THR A 85 -5.40 18.58 1.97
C THR A 85 -5.61 17.15 1.46
N GLN A 86 -6.32 16.32 2.20
CA GLN A 86 -6.66 14.96 1.78
C GLN A 86 -7.32 14.92 0.39
N GLU A 87 -8.18 15.90 0.09
CA GLU A 87 -8.80 16.05 -1.23
C GLU A 87 -7.76 16.20 -2.34
N SER A 88 -6.81 17.14 -2.19
CA SER A 88 -5.76 17.36 -3.19
C SER A 88 -4.86 16.15 -3.36
N ILE A 89 -4.56 15.45 -2.27
CA ILE A 89 -3.76 14.23 -2.27
C ILE A 89 -4.45 13.12 -3.08
N TYR A 90 -5.74 12.88 -2.86
CA TYR A 90 -6.48 11.85 -3.59
C TYR A 90 -6.60 12.15 -5.09
N ILE A 91 -6.85 13.42 -5.46
CA ILE A 91 -6.89 13.85 -6.86
C ILE A 91 -5.54 13.56 -7.53
N ASP A 92 -4.44 13.92 -6.90
CA ASP A 92 -3.10 13.71 -7.45
C ASP A 92 -2.72 12.22 -7.51
N MET A 93 -2.99 11.43 -6.47
CA MET A 93 -2.74 9.98 -6.46
C MET A 93 -3.45 9.27 -7.61
N ILE A 94 -4.73 9.59 -7.85
CA ILE A 94 -5.52 9.02 -8.96
C ILE A 94 -4.91 9.38 -10.31
N LYS A 95 -4.42 10.62 -10.47
CA LYS A 95 -3.75 11.10 -11.69
C LYS A 95 -2.41 10.40 -11.88
N ARG A 96 -1.56 10.31 -10.86
CA ARG A 96 -0.24 9.63 -10.89
C ARG A 96 -0.39 8.19 -11.35
N LEU A 97 -1.34 7.44 -10.78
CA LEU A 97 -1.60 6.05 -11.19
C LEU A 97 -2.05 5.95 -12.65
N GLY A 98 -2.88 6.88 -13.13
CA GLY A 98 -3.27 6.92 -14.55
C GLY A 98 -2.07 7.12 -15.48
N THR A 99 -1.14 7.99 -15.10
CA THR A 99 0.12 8.21 -15.84
C THR A 99 1.01 6.95 -15.80
N SER A 100 1.14 6.33 -14.63
CA SER A 100 1.93 5.10 -14.47
C SER A 100 1.39 3.96 -15.33
N ILE A 101 0.06 3.78 -15.41
CA ILE A 101 -0.57 2.77 -16.29
C ILE A 101 -0.16 3.02 -17.76
N ALA A 102 -0.26 4.27 -18.23
CA ALA A 102 0.08 4.59 -19.62
C ALA A 102 1.54 4.28 -19.95
N ILE A 103 2.46 4.57 -19.04
CA ILE A 103 3.90 4.26 -19.18
C ILE A 103 4.11 2.73 -19.21
N LEU A 104 3.58 2.01 -18.22
CA LEU A 104 3.80 0.58 -18.06
C LEU A 104 3.24 -0.25 -19.23
N LYS A 105 2.11 0.15 -19.83
CA LYS A 105 1.50 -0.53 -20.98
C LYS A 105 2.35 -0.51 -22.24
N SER A 106 3.18 0.48 -22.41
CA SER A 106 4.03 0.65 -23.61
C SER A 106 5.50 0.39 -23.35
N ALA A 107 5.85 -0.02 -22.13
CA ALA A 107 7.22 -0.15 -21.69
C ALA A 107 7.90 -1.42 -22.19
N ASP A 108 9.22 -1.32 -22.44
CA ASP A 108 10.08 -2.50 -22.55
C ASP A 108 10.34 -3.07 -21.13
N PRO A 109 10.02 -4.35 -20.86
CA PRO A 109 10.29 -4.97 -19.56
C PRO A 109 11.76 -4.87 -19.12
N ALA A 110 12.72 -4.82 -20.05
CA ALA A 110 14.13 -4.65 -19.73
C ALA A 110 14.44 -3.34 -19.00
N MET A 111 13.55 -2.35 -19.11
CA MET A 111 13.67 -1.05 -18.44
C MET A 111 13.17 -1.06 -16.99
N GLY A 112 12.47 -2.11 -16.56
CA GLY A 112 11.98 -2.29 -15.19
C GLY A 112 13.07 -2.77 -14.21
N TYR A 113 12.69 -3.72 -13.34
CA TYR A 113 13.56 -4.34 -12.33
C TYR A 113 13.68 -5.86 -12.55
N PRO A 114 14.26 -6.35 -13.65
CA PRO A 114 14.19 -7.74 -14.08
C PRO A 114 14.77 -8.76 -13.09
N ASN A 115 15.61 -8.31 -12.13
CA ASN A 115 16.22 -9.21 -11.13
C ASN A 115 15.95 -8.76 -9.69
N SER A 116 15.10 -7.75 -9.49
CA SER A 116 14.98 -7.08 -8.19
C SER A 116 13.53 -6.71 -7.83
N ASP A 117 12.55 -7.09 -8.66
CA ASP A 117 11.13 -6.93 -8.35
C ASP A 117 10.63 -8.12 -7.53
N PRO A 118 10.38 -7.95 -6.22
CA PRO A 118 9.95 -9.03 -5.35
C PRO A 118 8.43 -9.30 -5.43
N ILE A 119 7.67 -8.46 -6.16
CA ILE A 119 6.20 -8.51 -6.18
C ILE A 119 5.72 -9.32 -7.39
N PHE A 120 6.15 -8.96 -8.58
CA PHE A 120 5.69 -9.58 -9.83
C PHE A 120 6.82 -10.12 -10.70
N ASN A 121 8.05 -10.15 -10.18
CA ASN A 121 9.22 -10.62 -10.96
C ASN A 121 9.34 -9.88 -12.31
N ASN A 122 9.09 -8.57 -12.29
CA ASN A 122 9.14 -7.67 -13.45
C ASN A 122 8.09 -7.94 -14.55
N ASP A 123 6.98 -8.59 -14.21
CA ASP A 123 5.83 -8.75 -15.10
C ASP A 123 5.06 -7.42 -15.17
N LEU A 124 5.25 -6.66 -16.25
CA LEU A 124 4.64 -5.34 -16.42
C LEU A 124 3.12 -5.41 -16.62
N ASP A 125 2.58 -6.50 -17.17
CA ASP A 125 1.14 -6.68 -17.33
C ASP A 125 0.47 -6.82 -15.95
N LYS A 126 1.10 -7.54 -15.02
CA LYS A 126 0.64 -7.61 -13.62
C LYS A 126 0.77 -6.27 -12.91
N TRP A 127 1.84 -5.51 -13.15
CA TRP A 127 1.97 -4.15 -12.65
C TRP A 127 0.84 -3.24 -13.16
N VAL A 128 0.45 -3.33 -14.44
CA VAL A 128 -0.69 -2.58 -14.99
C VAL A 128 -1.99 -2.94 -14.29
N ARG A 129 -2.31 -4.25 -14.15
CA ARG A 129 -3.50 -4.74 -13.45
C ARG A 129 -3.54 -4.26 -12.00
N PHE A 130 -2.44 -4.37 -11.30
CA PHE A 130 -2.30 -3.92 -9.91
C PHE A 130 -2.50 -2.40 -9.79
N THR A 131 -1.81 -1.62 -10.62
CA THR A 131 -1.91 -0.16 -10.62
C THR A 131 -3.34 0.30 -10.88
N ASN A 132 -4.02 -0.31 -11.86
CA ASN A 132 -5.40 0.01 -12.19
C ASN A 132 -6.37 -0.39 -11.07
N SER A 133 -6.15 -1.54 -10.42
CA SER A 133 -6.97 -1.97 -9.27
C SER A 133 -6.78 -1.07 -8.06
N VAL A 134 -5.57 -0.57 -7.80
CA VAL A 134 -5.31 0.46 -6.78
C VAL A 134 -6.03 1.76 -7.15
N ARG A 135 -5.95 2.20 -8.41
CA ARG A 135 -6.64 3.41 -8.89
C ARG A 135 -8.15 3.30 -8.72
N LEU A 136 -8.74 2.16 -9.09
CA LEU A 136 -10.16 1.88 -8.88
C LEU A 136 -10.54 1.96 -7.41
N ARG A 137 -9.74 1.37 -6.53
CA ARG A 137 -9.97 1.43 -5.07
C ARG A 137 -9.98 2.87 -4.55
N LEU A 138 -9.04 3.72 -4.99
CA LEU A 138 -9.01 5.13 -4.59
C LEU A 138 -10.24 5.89 -5.14
N ALA A 139 -10.63 5.63 -6.39
CA ALA A 139 -11.82 6.22 -6.99
C ALA A 139 -13.11 5.87 -6.21
N MET A 140 -13.23 4.61 -5.76
CA MET A 140 -14.37 4.18 -4.96
C MET A 140 -14.39 4.82 -3.56
N ARG A 141 -13.23 5.15 -2.98
CA ARG A 141 -13.15 5.84 -1.69
C ARG A 141 -13.67 7.27 -1.74
N VAL A 142 -13.40 7.99 -2.80
CA VAL A 142 -13.84 9.40 -2.96
C VAL A 142 -15.30 9.56 -3.40
N ARG A 143 -16.03 8.47 -3.63
CA ARG A 143 -17.38 8.50 -4.23
C ARG A 143 -18.40 9.39 -3.51
N PHE A 144 -18.27 9.58 -2.21
CA PHE A 144 -19.17 10.43 -1.43
C PHE A 144 -18.64 11.86 -1.25
N ALA A 145 -17.34 12.08 -1.43
CA ALA A 145 -16.73 13.40 -1.37
C ALA A 145 -16.72 14.09 -2.75
N ASP A 146 -16.33 13.33 -3.80
CA ASP A 146 -16.35 13.80 -5.20
C ASP A 146 -16.87 12.67 -6.10
N ASN A 147 -18.20 12.67 -6.30
CA ASN A 147 -18.86 11.66 -7.13
C ASN A 147 -18.46 11.79 -8.61
N ALA A 148 -18.21 13.01 -9.13
CA ALA A 148 -17.85 13.22 -10.52
C ALA A 148 -16.47 12.59 -10.82
N LEU A 149 -15.46 12.88 -9.99
CA LEU A 149 -14.14 12.27 -10.10
C LEU A 149 -14.22 10.74 -9.97
N SER A 150 -15.02 10.25 -9.01
CA SER A 150 -15.21 8.81 -8.80
C SER A 150 -15.79 8.15 -10.06
N GLN A 151 -16.91 8.61 -10.59
CA GLN A 151 -17.56 8.02 -11.76
C GLN A 151 -16.65 8.05 -12.99
N GLN A 152 -16.00 9.18 -13.25
CA GLN A 152 -15.07 9.32 -14.36
C GLN A 152 -13.93 8.31 -14.25
N THR A 153 -13.31 8.21 -13.08
CA THR A 153 -12.16 7.32 -12.85
C THR A 153 -12.57 5.85 -12.91
N VAL A 154 -13.71 5.49 -12.30
CA VAL A 154 -14.24 4.11 -12.35
C VAL A 154 -14.49 3.69 -13.79
N THR A 155 -15.12 4.54 -14.61
CA THR A 155 -15.37 4.26 -16.04
C THR A 155 -14.07 3.98 -16.79
N GLN A 156 -13.02 4.77 -16.53
CA GLN A 156 -11.69 4.54 -17.09
C GLN A 156 -11.07 3.22 -16.61
N CYS A 157 -11.14 2.94 -15.31
CA CYS A 157 -10.57 1.72 -14.76
C CYS A 157 -11.24 0.45 -15.30
N LEU A 158 -12.56 0.48 -15.51
CA LEU A 158 -13.30 -0.66 -16.06
C LEU A 158 -13.02 -0.93 -17.55
N SER A 159 -12.42 0.00 -18.27
CA SER A 159 -11.96 -0.19 -19.64
C SER A 159 -10.53 -0.72 -19.76
N GLU A 160 -9.85 -0.91 -18.66
CA GLU A 160 -8.46 -1.36 -18.57
C GLU A 160 -8.36 -2.66 -17.74
N PRO A 161 -7.30 -3.47 -17.90
CA PRO A 161 -7.11 -4.70 -17.13
C PRO A 161 -7.10 -4.44 -15.62
N LEU A 162 -7.78 -5.29 -14.86
CA LEU A 162 -7.82 -5.33 -13.40
C LEU A 162 -7.23 -6.66 -12.89
N ILE A 163 -6.99 -6.76 -11.60
CA ILE A 163 -6.76 -8.04 -10.93
C ILE A 163 -8.04 -8.85 -11.01
N GLU A 164 -7.98 -10.06 -11.57
CA GLU A 164 -9.16 -10.92 -11.81
C GLU A 164 -9.10 -12.23 -11.04
N ASP A 165 -7.90 -12.74 -10.76
CA ASP A 165 -7.73 -14.01 -10.06
C ASP A 165 -6.48 -14.00 -9.15
N ASN A 166 -6.29 -15.10 -8.41
CA ASN A 166 -5.15 -15.25 -7.49
C ASN A 166 -3.78 -15.26 -8.19
N GLY A 167 -3.74 -15.52 -9.51
CA GLY A 167 -2.52 -15.43 -10.30
C GLY A 167 -2.00 -14.00 -10.45
N ASP A 168 -2.88 -13.01 -10.30
CA ASP A 168 -2.57 -11.58 -10.37
C ASP A 168 -2.24 -10.97 -9.00
N ASP A 169 -2.26 -11.75 -7.92
CA ASP A 169 -2.07 -11.24 -6.57
C ASP A 169 -0.69 -10.56 -6.38
N ALA A 170 -0.73 -9.35 -5.82
CA ALA A 170 0.47 -8.63 -5.40
C ALA A 170 0.90 -9.11 -4.02
N TYR A 171 1.90 -9.95 -3.94
CA TYR A 171 2.46 -10.40 -2.67
C TYR A 171 3.98 -10.49 -2.71
N MET A 172 4.59 -10.30 -1.56
CA MET A 172 6.02 -10.54 -1.39
C MET A 172 6.21 -11.89 -0.70
N ILE A 173 7.09 -12.73 -1.27
CA ILE A 173 7.48 -13.98 -0.61
C ILE A 173 8.27 -13.65 0.65
N GLU A 174 7.82 -14.19 1.78
CA GLU A 174 8.52 -14.05 3.05
C GLU A 174 9.83 -14.86 3.02
N THR A 175 10.90 -14.24 3.51
CA THR A 175 12.22 -14.85 3.61
C THR A 175 12.66 -14.94 5.07
N GLU A 176 13.69 -15.74 5.36
CA GLU A 176 14.21 -15.95 6.71
C GLU A 176 14.55 -14.63 7.44
N GLY A 177 14.94 -13.58 6.72
CA GLY A 177 15.22 -12.25 7.29
C GLY A 177 14.02 -11.29 7.32
N ASN A 178 12.90 -11.66 6.68
CA ASN A 178 11.71 -10.82 6.55
C ASN A 178 10.45 -11.66 6.72
N GLY A 179 10.33 -12.30 7.87
CA GLY A 179 9.22 -13.18 8.19
C GLY A 179 7.92 -12.42 8.52
N ASN A 180 6.82 -13.16 8.46
CA ASN A 180 5.49 -12.62 8.73
C ASN A 180 5.41 -12.00 10.14
N ARG A 181 5.07 -10.71 10.18
CA ARG A 181 4.97 -9.97 11.45
C ARG A 181 3.91 -10.56 12.39
N TRP A 182 2.82 -11.09 11.86
CA TRP A 182 1.78 -11.74 12.66
C TRP A 182 2.25 -13.08 13.23
N TYR A 183 3.02 -13.86 12.46
CA TYR A 183 3.64 -15.07 12.96
C TYR A 183 4.64 -14.75 14.08
N ASN A 184 5.49 -13.74 13.88
CA ASN A 184 6.46 -13.30 14.88
C ASN A 184 5.78 -12.74 16.14
N ALA A 185 4.70 -11.96 15.97
CA ALA A 185 3.90 -11.46 17.09
C ALA A 185 3.27 -12.61 17.88
N ARG A 186 2.71 -13.62 17.20
CA ARG A 186 2.14 -14.80 17.85
C ARG A 186 3.18 -15.59 18.64
N THR A 187 4.38 -15.78 18.08
CA THR A 187 5.46 -16.53 18.75
C THR A 187 6.08 -15.76 19.92
N GLY A 188 6.14 -14.42 19.79
CA GLY A 188 6.63 -13.53 20.85
C GLY A 188 5.60 -13.23 21.95
N PHE A 189 4.29 -13.37 21.64
CA PHE A 189 3.18 -13.11 22.57
C PHE A 189 2.24 -14.32 22.64
N PRO A 190 2.60 -15.36 23.43
CA PRO A 190 1.79 -16.59 23.52
C PRO A 190 0.38 -16.37 24.10
N SER A 191 0.11 -15.18 24.64
CA SER A 191 -1.21 -14.76 25.13
C SER A 191 -2.17 -14.28 24.02
N VAL A 192 -1.72 -14.13 22.77
CA VAL A 192 -2.59 -13.77 21.64
C VAL A 192 -3.49 -14.95 21.32
N LYS A 193 -4.78 -14.80 21.61
CA LYS A 193 -5.80 -15.81 21.39
C LYS A 193 -6.91 -15.24 20.49
N MET A 194 -7.66 -16.14 19.87
CA MET A 194 -8.85 -15.78 19.10
C MET A 194 -9.90 -15.09 19.97
N SER A 195 -10.59 -14.09 19.42
CA SER A 195 -11.76 -13.53 20.11
C SER A 195 -12.91 -14.54 20.11
N THR A 196 -13.58 -14.67 21.24
CA THR A 196 -14.78 -15.51 21.38
C THR A 196 -15.86 -15.17 20.35
N PHE A 197 -15.96 -13.89 19.96
CA PHE A 197 -16.90 -13.45 18.93
C PHE A 197 -16.60 -14.12 17.58
N LEU A 198 -15.34 -14.08 17.12
CA LEU A 198 -14.96 -14.70 15.84
C LEU A 198 -15.12 -16.22 15.89
N LEU A 199 -14.72 -16.87 16.99
CA LEU A 199 -14.92 -18.30 17.18
C LEU A 199 -16.39 -18.69 17.04
N ASN A 200 -17.26 -18.01 17.79
CA ASN A 200 -18.71 -18.29 17.74
C ASN A 200 -19.29 -18.09 16.32
N GLN A 201 -18.84 -17.07 15.60
CA GLN A 201 -19.29 -16.84 14.21
C GLN A 201 -18.89 -18.00 13.29
N LEU A 202 -17.68 -18.48 13.38
CA LEU A 202 -17.19 -19.59 12.56
C LEU A 202 -17.86 -20.91 12.92
N GLU A 203 -18.13 -21.14 14.21
CA GLU A 203 -18.85 -22.35 14.69
C GLU A 203 -20.30 -22.34 14.27
N VAL A 204 -21.06 -21.25 14.50
CA VAL A 204 -22.48 -21.12 14.15
C VAL A 204 -22.71 -21.26 12.65
N THR A 205 -21.80 -20.78 11.83
CA THR A 205 -21.88 -20.91 10.36
C THR A 205 -21.29 -22.21 9.84
N ALA A 206 -20.75 -23.08 10.70
CA ALA A 206 -20.01 -24.29 10.32
C ALA A 206 -18.94 -23.97 9.24
N ASP A 207 -18.20 -22.89 9.43
CA ASP A 207 -17.25 -22.41 8.44
C ASP A 207 -16.05 -23.39 8.32
N PRO A 208 -15.80 -23.95 7.12
CA PRO A 208 -14.74 -24.93 6.92
C PRO A 208 -13.33 -24.38 7.16
N ARG A 209 -13.17 -23.05 7.26
CA ARG A 209 -11.90 -22.41 7.53
C ARG A 209 -11.51 -22.41 9.01
N LEU A 210 -12.43 -22.72 9.92
CA LEU A 210 -12.14 -22.74 11.35
C LEU A 210 -10.88 -23.53 11.70
N PRO A 211 -10.68 -24.80 11.26
CA PRO A 211 -9.48 -25.56 11.57
C PRO A 211 -8.20 -25.04 10.84
N MET A 212 -8.38 -24.21 9.81
CA MET A 212 -7.24 -23.59 9.10
C MET A 212 -6.71 -22.35 9.82
N PHE A 213 -7.60 -21.59 10.48
CA PHE A 213 -7.22 -20.39 11.20
C PHE A 213 -6.72 -20.70 12.62
N PHE A 214 -7.18 -21.79 13.22
CA PHE A 214 -6.94 -22.07 14.63
C PHE A 214 -6.60 -23.54 14.84
N MET A 215 -5.43 -23.76 15.40
CA MET A 215 -5.08 -25.06 15.96
C MET A 215 -5.36 -25.01 17.46
N MET A 216 -6.04 -26.03 17.97
CA MET A 216 -6.15 -26.23 19.41
C MET A 216 -4.75 -26.38 20.00
N ASP A 217 -4.50 -25.78 21.14
CA ASP A 217 -3.28 -26.06 21.88
C ASP A 217 -3.25 -27.55 22.33
N GLN A 218 -2.09 -28.02 22.78
CA GLN A 218 -1.96 -29.41 23.23
C GLN A 218 -2.80 -29.74 24.48
N ALA A 219 -3.36 -28.72 25.14
CA ALA A 219 -4.25 -28.86 26.28
C ALA A 219 -5.75 -28.87 25.90
N GLY A 220 -6.09 -28.73 24.62
CA GLY A 220 -7.48 -28.74 24.12
C GLY A 220 -8.27 -27.48 24.48
N GLN A 221 -7.60 -26.34 24.76
CA GLN A 221 -8.22 -25.06 25.09
C GLN A 221 -8.07 -24.04 23.97
#